data_03e074ce5529e2148ec8a3c564602e8e
#
_entry.id   03e074ce5529e2148ec8a3c564602e8e
#
_cell.length_a   1.000
_cell.length_b   1.000
_cell.length_c   1.000
_cell.angle_alpha   90.00
_cell.angle_beta   90.00
_cell.angle_gamma   90.00
#
_symmetry.space_group_name_H-M   'P 1'
#
loop_
_entity.id
_entity.type
_entity.pdbx_description
1 polymer ?
#
loop_
_entity_poly.entity_id
_entity_poly.type
_entity_poly.pdbx_seq_one_letter_code
_entity_poly.pdbx_strand_id
1 'polypeptide(L)'
;MEMEIRVKKIVMFEGGVETLAYFSKQMAGQFEKMGYAVFFYDLKDEKGSAKRLRKFIKPGETVMITFNFQGLEKEAGVYSERNGYIWDEYKIPCYNIAADHPYYYDNRLHDLPSGYHHISIDRKQEAYFLKYYPGYKSAGFLPLAGTGLDGALDVSYEQRNID
;
A
#
# COMPACT_ATOMS: atom_id res chain seq x y z
N MET A 1 -21.88 13.82 -8.06
CA MET A 1 -21.64 14.13 -6.64
C MET A 1 -20.47 13.28 -6.19
N GLU A 2 -19.29 13.88 -6.09
CA GLU A 2 -18.12 13.18 -5.56
C GLU A 2 -18.39 12.87 -4.08
N MET A 3 -18.19 11.61 -3.72
CA MET A 3 -18.34 11.17 -2.34
C MET A 3 -17.13 11.68 -1.55
N GLU A 4 -17.34 12.55 -0.59
CA GLU A 4 -16.27 13.01 0.30
C GLU A 4 -15.72 11.81 1.09
N ILE A 5 -14.44 11.49 0.85
CA ILE A 5 -13.77 10.37 1.51
C ILE A 5 -13.24 10.88 2.86
N ARG A 6 -13.85 10.44 3.95
CA ARG A 6 -13.35 10.66 5.30
C ARG A 6 -12.69 9.41 5.84
N VAL A 7 -11.42 9.25 5.54
CA VAL A 7 -10.65 8.05 5.91
C VAL A 7 -10.66 7.85 7.42
N LYS A 8 -11.00 6.62 7.83
CA LYS A 8 -10.94 6.13 9.21
C LYS A 8 -10.32 4.74 9.29
N LYS A 9 -10.26 4.04 8.17
CA LYS A 9 -9.87 2.64 8.07
C LYS A 9 -8.84 2.45 6.96
N ILE A 10 -7.82 1.68 7.26
CA ILE A 10 -6.74 1.39 6.32
C ILE A 10 -6.59 -0.12 6.20
N VAL A 11 -6.56 -0.63 4.97
CA VAL A 11 -6.24 -2.03 4.68
C VAL A 11 -4.80 -2.10 4.24
N MET A 12 -4.03 -2.99 4.85
CA MET A 12 -2.64 -3.27 4.52
C MET A 12 -2.44 -4.78 4.37
N PHE A 13 -1.25 -5.22 3.95
CA PHE A 13 -0.95 -6.61 3.63
C PHE A 13 0.22 -7.15 4.43
N GLU A 14 0.14 -8.45 4.76
CA GLU A 14 1.22 -9.23 5.36
C GLU A 14 1.22 -10.66 4.81
N GLY A 15 2.17 -11.49 5.23
CA GLY A 15 2.23 -12.90 4.85
C GLY A 15 2.93 -13.21 3.53
N GLY A 16 3.20 -12.19 2.71
CA GLY A 16 3.99 -12.30 1.48
C GLY A 16 5.49 -12.15 1.75
N VAL A 17 6.14 -11.21 1.06
CA VAL A 17 7.56 -10.90 1.26
C VAL A 17 7.78 -10.26 2.62
N GLU A 18 8.69 -10.82 3.42
CA GLU A 18 8.91 -10.40 4.82
C GLU A 18 9.30 -8.93 4.95
N THR A 19 10.16 -8.43 4.05
CA THR A 19 10.57 -7.01 4.04
C THR A 19 9.38 -6.08 3.83
N LEU A 20 8.47 -6.42 2.92
CA LEU A 20 7.27 -5.62 2.65
C LEU A 20 6.29 -5.70 3.83
N ALA A 21 6.16 -6.87 4.46
CA ALA A 21 5.36 -7.02 5.67
C ALA A 21 5.91 -6.18 6.83
N TYR A 22 7.24 -6.10 6.96
CA TYR A 22 7.89 -5.24 7.93
C TYR A 22 7.56 -3.77 7.70
N PHE A 23 7.72 -3.26 6.46
CA PHE A 23 7.36 -1.87 6.13
C PHE A 23 5.89 -1.59 6.39
N SER A 24 5.01 -2.51 6.02
CA SER A 24 3.58 -2.41 6.29
C SER A 24 3.30 -2.27 7.79
N LYS A 25 3.92 -3.08 8.63
CA LYS A 25 3.74 -3.03 10.09
C LYS A 25 4.26 -1.74 10.71
N GLN A 26 5.42 -1.24 10.26
CA GLN A 26 5.97 0.03 10.73
C GLN A 26 5.04 1.20 10.38
N MET A 27 4.54 1.23 9.17
CA MET A 27 3.60 2.25 8.71
C MET A 27 2.26 2.16 9.45
N ALA A 28 1.72 0.95 9.61
CA ALA A 28 0.49 0.70 10.36
C ALA A 28 0.55 1.24 11.78
N GLY A 29 1.65 1.02 12.50
CA GLY A 29 1.84 1.52 13.85
C GLY A 29 1.77 3.06 13.95
N GLN A 30 2.17 3.78 12.89
CA GLN A 30 1.99 5.23 12.85
C GLN A 30 0.53 5.62 12.54
N PHE A 31 -0.13 4.91 11.63
CA PHE A 31 -1.55 5.15 11.36
C PHE A 31 -2.43 4.92 12.59
N GLU A 32 -2.14 3.87 13.37
CA GLU A 32 -2.85 3.58 14.61
C GLU A 32 -2.64 4.68 15.66
N LYS A 33 -1.41 5.21 15.80
CA LYS A 33 -1.13 6.37 16.65
C LYS A 33 -1.88 7.64 16.21
N MET A 34 -2.17 7.76 14.91
CA MET A 34 -2.98 8.84 14.34
C MET A 34 -4.49 8.61 14.49
N GLY A 35 -4.91 7.47 15.06
CA GLY A 35 -6.31 7.14 15.31
C GLY A 35 -7.03 6.39 14.17
N TYR A 36 -6.31 5.91 13.17
CA TYR A 36 -6.89 5.06 12.13
C TYR A 36 -7.00 3.60 12.60
N ALA A 37 -8.08 2.94 12.22
CA ALA A 37 -8.18 1.48 12.36
C ALA A 37 -7.45 0.80 11.21
N VAL A 38 -6.49 -0.07 11.50
CA VAL A 38 -5.73 -0.81 10.49
C VAL A 38 -6.16 -2.27 10.46
N PHE A 39 -6.35 -2.81 9.28
CA PHE A 39 -6.63 -4.22 9.03
C PHE A 39 -5.51 -4.81 8.17
N PHE A 40 -4.93 -5.92 8.63
CA PHE A 40 -3.98 -6.69 7.85
C PHE A 40 -4.67 -7.84 7.13
N TYR A 41 -4.54 -7.85 5.81
CA TYR A 41 -4.86 -9.00 4.98
C TYR A 41 -3.65 -9.93 4.93
N ASP A 42 -3.78 -11.12 5.50
CA ASP A 42 -2.72 -12.14 5.51
C ASP A 42 -2.80 -12.96 4.21
N LEU A 43 -1.77 -12.84 3.37
CA LEU A 43 -1.64 -13.58 2.11
C LEU A 43 -1.42 -15.09 2.32
N LYS A 44 -1.09 -15.54 3.53
CA LYS A 44 -1.02 -16.97 3.89
C LYS A 44 -2.38 -17.55 4.30
N ASP A 45 -3.32 -16.70 4.71
CA ASP A 45 -4.71 -17.06 5.04
C ASP A 45 -5.70 -16.22 4.23
N GLU A 46 -5.65 -16.30 2.92
CA GLU A 46 -6.48 -15.47 2.03
C GLU A 46 -7.99 -15.65 2.30
N LYS A 47 -8.45 -16.91 2.52
CA LYS A 47 -9.87 -17.19 2.75
C LYS A 47 -10.39 -16.58 4.05
N GLY A 48 -9.63 -16.73 5.14
CA GLY A 48 -9.98 -16.14 6.43
C GLY A 48 -9.90 -14.63 6.38
N SER A 49 -8.85 -14.09 5.75
CA SER A 49 -8.65 -12.65 5.57
C SER A 49 -9.76 -12.02 4.73
N ALA A 50 -10.16 -12.64 3.63
CA ALA A 50 -11.26 -12.15 2.79
C ALA A 50 -12.59 -12.03 3.56
N LYS A 51 -12.90 -13.02 4.40
CA LYS A 51 -14.10 -12.99 5.24
C LYS A 51 -14.08 -11.86 6.28
N ARG A 52 -12.92 -11.63 6.90
CA ARG A 52 -12.72 -10.53 7.87
C ARG A 52 -12.71 -9.17 7.17
N LEU A 53 -12.05 -9.08 6.01
CA LEU A 53 -11.96 -7.87 5.19
C LEU A 53 -13.36 -7.31 4.85
N ARG A 54 -14.27 -8.15 4.35
CA ARG A 54 -15.65 -7.74 3.99
C ARG A 54 -16.42 -7.14 5.16
N LYS A 55 -16.10 -7.54 6.39
CA LYS A 55 -16.71 -6.95 7.60
C LYS A 55 -16.02 -5.64 8.02
N PHE A 56 -14.76 -5.48 7.65
CA PHE A 56 -13.98 -4.31 8.03
C PHE A 56 -14.19 -3.13 7.09
N ILE A 57 -14.17 -3.37 5.77
CA ILE A 57 -14.24 -2.31 4.75
C ILE A 57 -15.57 -1.57 4.76
N LYS A 58 -15.51 -0.28 4.45
CA LYS A 58 -16.67 0.60 4.38
C LYS A 58 -16.46 1.67 3.31
N PRO A 59 -17.35 1.77 2.32
CA PRO A 59 -17.25 2.79 1.28
C PRO A 59 -17.14 4.20 1.88
N GLY A 60 -16.25 5.02 1.34
CA GLY A 60 -16.03 6.41 1.79
C GLY A 60 -15.26 6.56 3.12
N GLU A 61 -15.02 5.47 3.86
CA GLU A 61 -14.24 5.50 5.10
C GLU A 61 -12.95 4.67 5.02
N THR A 62 -12.77 3.85 3.98
CA THR A 62 -11.64 2.92 3.86
C THR A 62 -10.75 3.30 2.68
N VAL A 63 -9.45 3.19 2.88
CA VAL A 63 -8.44 3.17 1.80
C VAL A 63 -7.59 1.90 1.92
N MET A 64 -7.02 1.46 0.81
CA MET A 64 -6.04 0.40 0.76
C MET A 64 -4.67 1.00 0.51
N ILE A 65 -3.68 0.62 1.32
CA ILE A 65 -2.27 1.00 1.16
C ILE A 65 -1.45 -0.27 1.09
N THR A 66 -0.66 -0.41 0.05
CA THR A 66 0.15 -1.61 -0.17
C THR A 66 1.54 -1.29 -0.69
N PHE A 67 2.42 -2.28 -0.62
CA PHE A 67 3.75 -2.27 -1.24
C PHE A 67 3.79 -3.30 -2.37
N ASN A 68 4.39 -2.90 -3.49
CA ASN A 68 4.70 -3.81 -4.61
C ASN A 68 3.52 -4.69 -5.05
N PHE A 69 2.34 -4.07 -5.20
CA PHE A 69 1.11 -4.66 -5.76
C PHE A 69 0.44 -5.78 -4.95
N GLN A 70 0.81 -6.03 -3.70
CA GLN A 70 0.07 -6.98 -2.84
C GLN A 70 -1.40 -6.55 -2.75
N GLY A 71 -2.32 -7.48 -2.97
CA GLY A 71 -3.76 -7.21 -3.06
C GLY A 71 -4.23 -6.63 -4.41
N LEU A 72 -3.34 -6.55 -5.40
CA LEU A 72 -3.59 -6.07 -6.77
C LEU A 72 -3.16 -7.08 -7.84
N GLU A 73 -2.80 -8.30 -7.43
CA GLU A 73 -2.35 -9.38 -8.32
C GLU A 73 -3.41 -10.48 -8.47
N LYS A 74 -4.68 -10.12 -8.34
CA LYS A 74 -5.83 -11.03 -8.46
C LYS A 74 -5.82 -12.14 -7.40
N GLU A 75 -5.33 -11.85 -6.20
CA GLU A 75 -5.33 -12.76 -5.06
C GLU A 75 -6.75 -13.23 -4.72
N ALA A 76 -6.86 -14.47 -4.27
CA ALA A 76 -8.15 -15.06 -3.92
C ALA A 76 -8.85 -14.28 -2.79
N GLY A 77 -10.12 -13.98 -3.00
CA GLY A 77 -10.92 -13.24 -2.02
C GLY A 77 -10.91 -11.72 -2.13
N VAL A 78 -9.94 -11.12 -2.87
CA VAL A 78 -9.99 -9.71 -3.26
C VAL A 78 -10.30 -9.52 -4.74
N TYR A 79 -10.21 -10.59 -5.53
CA TYR A 79 -10.55 -10.61 -6.95
C TYR A 79 -11.46 -11.79 -7.32
N SER A 80 -12.30 -11.62 -8.31
CA SER A 80 -13.03 -12.70 -8.98
C SER A 80 -13.21 -12.37 -10.46
N GLU A 81 -13.16 -13.39 -11.33
CA GLU A 81 -13.38 -13.23 -12.77
C GLU A 81 -14.74 -12.59 -13.12
N ARG A 82 -15.74 -12.81 -12.29
CA ARG A 82 -17.10 -12.29 -12.51
C ARG A 82 -17.25 -10.83 -12.14
N ASN A 83 -16.64 -10.39 -11.05
CA ASN A 83 -16.92 -9.09 -10.42
C ASN A 83 -15.71 -8.15 -10.41
N GLY A 84 -14.52 -8.62 -10.82
CA GLY A 84 -13.28 -7.87 -10.70
C GLY A 84 -12.79 -7.75 -9.27
N TYR A 85 -12.17 -6.65 -8.94
CA TYR A 85 -11.63 -6.37 -7.62
C TYR A 85 -12.69 -5.89 -6.63
N ILE A 86 -12.61 -6.35 -5.38
CA ILE A 86 -13.41 -5.86 -4.27
C ILE A 86 -13.20 -4.34 -4.05
N TRP A 87 -12.05 -3.82 -4.43
CA TRP A 87 -11.73 -2.40 -4.34
C TRP A 87 -12.64 -1.55 -5.23
N ASP A 88 -12.98 -2.03 -6.43
CA ASP A 88 -13.93 -1.37 -7.33
C ASP A 88 -15.37 -1.51 -6.82
N GLU A 89 -15.74 -2.71 -6.36
CA GLU A 89 -17.07 -2.99 -5.79
C GLU A 89 -17.41 -2.03 -4.66
N TYR A 90 -16.45 -1.78 -3.76
CA TYR A 90 -16.63 -0.90 -2.60
C TYR A 90 -16.10 0.52 -2.81
N LYS A 91 -15.63 0.86 -4.01
CA LYS A 91 -15.05 2.18 -4.36
C LYS A 91 -13.93 2.60 -3.40
N ILE A 92 -13.02 1.69 -3.13
CA ILE A 92 -11.90 1.88 -2.21
C ILE A 92 -10.69 2.39 -3.01
N PRO A 93 -10.14 3.57 -2.71
CA PRO A 93 -8.90 4.02 -3.30
C PRO A 93 -7.73 3.10 -2.89
N CYS A 94 -6.90 2.73 -3.87
CA CYS A 94 -5.77 1.83 -3.70
C CYS A 94 -4.46 2.59 -3.93
N TYR A 95 -3.67 2.77 -2.89
CA TYR A 95 -2.37 3.41 -2.95
C TYR A 95 -1.28 2.35 -2.91
N ASN A 96 -0.54 2.20 -4.01
CA ASN A 96 0.54 1.24 -4.13
C ASN A 96 1.89 1.95 -4.08
N ILE A 97 2.70 1.66 -3.07
CA ILE A 97 4.08 2.13 -2.94
C ILE A 97 4.97 1.13 -3.67
N ALA A 98 5.43 1.52 -4.86
CA ALA A 98 6.33 0.71 -5.67
C ALA A 98 7.77 0.92 -5.18
N ALA A 99 8.29 -0.04 -4.42
CA ALA A 99 9.63 0.02 -3.85
C ALA A 99 10.74 -0.21 -4.90
N ASP A 100 10.39 -0.79 -6.05
CA ASP A 100 11.31 -1.02 -7.16
C ASP A 100 10.94 -0.14 -8.36
N HIS A 101 11.82 -0.10 -9.36
CA HIS A 101 11.61 0.71 -10.56
C HIS A 101 10.36 0.25 -11.34
N PRO A 102 9.50 1.16 -11.84
CA PRO A 102 8.25 0.82 -12.57
C PRO A 102 8.44 -0.14 -13.74
N TYR A 103 9.60 -0.15 -14.37
CA TYR A 103 9.92 -1.10 -15.44
C TYR A 103 9.73 -2.57 -15.03
N TYR A 104 10.02 -2.93 -13.76
CA TYR A 104 9.85 -4.30 -13.28
C TYR A 104 8.39 -4.71 -13.11
N TYR A 105 7.48 -3.74 -13.16
CA TYR A 105 6.04 -3.95 -12.94
C TYR A 105 5.20 -3.76 -14.20
N ASP A 106 5.82 -3.67 -15.38
CA ASP A 106 5.10 -3.42 -16.63
C ASP A 106 3.93 -4.40 -16.84
N ASN A 107 4.17 -5.69 -16.60
CA ASN A 107 3.15 -6.72 -16.69
C ASN A 107 2.05 -6.65 -15.60
N ARG A 108 2.26 -5.91 -14.53
CA ARG A 108 1.30 -5.70 -13.43
C ARG A 108 0.53 -4.41 -13.56
N LEU A 109 1.03 -3.46 -14.37
CA LEU A 109 0.38 -2.18 -14.64
C LEU A 109 -0.71 -2.31 -15.72
N HIS A 110 -1.41 -3.46 -15.69
CA HIS A 110 -2.58 -3.77 -16.48
C HIS A 110 -3.67 -4.34 -15.56
N ASP A 111 -4.93 -4.12 -15.93
CA ASP A 111 -6.09 -4.65 -15.17
C ASP A 111 -6.12 -4.27 -13.68
N LEU A 112 -5.66 -3.07 -13.35
CA LEU A 112 -5.71 -2.54 -11.99
C LEU A 112 -7.08 -1.94 -11.66
N PRO A 113 -7.45 -1.86 -10.35
CA PRO A 113 -8.68 -1.22 -9.93
C PRO A 113 -8.77 0.23 -10.41
N SER A 114 -9.97 0.72 -10.69
CA SER A 114 -10.21 2.09 -11.16
C SER A 114 -9.75 3.17 -10.19
N GLY A 115 -9.73 2.83 -8.90
CA GLY A 115 -9.22 3.67 -7.80
C GLY A 115 -7.72 3.54 -7.55
N TYR A 116 -6.93 2.99 -8.48
CA TYR A 116 -5.49 2.82 -8.31
C TYR A 116 -4.72 4.14 -8.36
N HIS A 117 -3.80 4.30 -7.41
CA HIS A 117 -2.85 5.40 -7.32
C HIS A 117 -1.44 4.85 -7.13
N HIS A 118 -0.52 5.26 -7.98
CA HIS A 118 0.88 4.86 -7.90
C HIS A 118 1.68 5.83 -7.04
N ILE A 119 2.51 5.31 -6.14
CA ILE A 119 3.47 6.07 -5.36
C ILE A 119 4.86 5.51 -5.66
N SER A 120 5.74 6.33 -6.19
CA SER A 120 7.15 5.96 -6.43
C SER A 120 8.01 6.26 -5.21
N ILE A 121 9.17 5.62 -5.08
CA ILE A 121 10.09 5.87 -3.96
C ILE A 121 11.10 6.99 -4.25
N ASP A 122 11.21 7.44 -5.49
CA ASP A 122 12.02 8.60 -5.87
C ASP A 122 11.40 9.37 -7.06
N ARG A 123 11.89 10.58 -7.28
CA ARG A 123 11.39 11.50 -8.33
C ARG A 123 11.67 11.03 -9.76
N LYS A 124 12.76 10.28 -9.98
CA LYS A 124 13.08 9.77 -11.32
C LYS A 124 12.15 8.62 -11.70
N GLN A 125 11.82 7.77 -10.74
CA GLN A 125 10.83 6.71 -10.91
C GLN A 125 9.43 7.28 -11.15
N GLU A 126 9.05 8.33 -10.41
CA GLU A 126 7.79 9.04 -10.66
C GLU A 126 7.74 9.63 -12.08
N ALA A 127 8.80 10.33 -12.50
CA ALA A 127 8.88 10.90 -13.85
C ALA A 127 8.81 9.81 -14.93
N TYR A 128 9.46 8.67 -14.71
CA TYR A 128 9.36 7.50 -15.59
C TYR A 128 7.92 6.98 -15.65
N PHE A 129 7.28 6.78 -14.51
CA PHE A 129 5.91 6.29 -14.43
C PHE A 129 4.93 7.21 -15.17
N LEU A 130 4.97 8.51 -14.92
CA LEU A 130 4.12 9.50 -15.60
C LEU A 130 4.31 9.53 -17.10
N LYS A 131 5.56 9.29 -17.57
CA LYS A 131 5.87 9.26 -18.99
C LYS A 131 5.32 8.02 -19.71
N TYR A 132 5.47 6.84 -19.11
CA TYR A 132 5.20 5.57 -19.78
C TYR A 132 3.84 4.96 -19.42
N TYR A 133 3.21 5.42 -18.33
CA TYR A 133 1.91 4.94 -17.87
C TYR A 133 0.90 6.09 -17.65
N PRO A 134 0.66 6.94 -18.67
CA PRO A 134 -0.16 8.15 -18.52
C PRO A 134 -1.65 7.86 -18.24
N GLY A 135 -2.09 6.61 -18.39
CA GLY A 135 -3.45 6.16 -18.06
C GLY A 135 -3.72 6.00 -16.56
N TYR A 136 -2.66 5.99 -15.75
CA TYR A 136 -2.79 5.82 -14.29
C TYR A 136 -2.53 7.12 -13.54
N LYS A 137 -3.12 7.22 -12.34
CA LYS A 137 -2.88 8.36 -11.44
C LYS A 137 -1.60 8.15 -10.64
N SER A 138 -0.70 9.14 -10.67
CA SER A 138 0.38 9.22 -9.68
C SER A 138 -0.11 9.99 -8.46
N ALA A 139 0.17 9.46 -7.28
CA ALA A 139 -0.01 10.16 -6.00
C ALA A 139 1.28 10.83 -5.52
N GLY A 140 2.31 10.87 -6.37
CA GLY A 140 3.60 11.47 -6.08
C GLY A 140 4.68 10.46 -5.74
N PHE A 141 5.68 10.90 -5.02
CA PHE A 141 6.72 10.01 -4.52
C PHE A 141 6.82 10.06 -2.99
N LEU A 142 7.18 8.94 -2.40
CA LEU A 142 7.42 8.79 -0.97
C LEU A 142 8.79 8.12 -0.80
N PRO A 143 9.84 8.84 -0.40
CA PRO A 143 11.14 8.23 -0.15
C PRO A 143 11.04 7.21 0.97
N LEU A 144 11.69 6.07 0.81
CA LEU A 144 11.79 5.08 1.87
C LEU A 144 12.54 5.71 3.05
N ALA A 145 11.92 5.69 4.21
CA ALA A 145 12.49 6.19 5.45
C ALA A 145 12.98 5.02 6.32
N GLY A 146 13.97 5.30 7.15
CA GLY A 146 14.41 4.35 8.17
C GLY A 146 13.43 4.29 9.34
N THR A 147 13.50 3.20 10.11
CA THR A 147 12.79 3.07 11.37
C THR A 147 13.59 3.76 12.47
N GLY A 148 12.97 4.61 13.26
CA GLY A 148 13.56 5.12 14.49
C GLY A 148 13.80 3.97 15.47
N LEU A 149 14.97 3.90 16.07
CA LEU A 149 15.25 2.96 17.14
C LEU A 149 14.82 3.61 18.48
N ASP A 150 13.93 2.95 19.19
CA ASP A 150 13.55 3.37 20.54
C ASP A 150 14.80 3.31 21.44
N GLY A 151 15.14 4.42 22.10
CA GLY A 151 16.34 4.54 22.92
C GLY A 151 17.64 4.74 22.14
N ALA A 152 17.58 5.04 20.84
CA ALA A 152 18.76 5.48 20.11
C ALA A 152 19.30 6.76 20.77
N LEU A 153 20.51 6.70 21.29
CA LEU A 153 21.19 7.86 21.81
C LEU A 153 21.40 8.85 20.67
N ASP A 154 21.14 10.12 20.94
CA ASP A 154 21.46 11.23 20.05
C ASP A 154 22.98 11.38 20.04
N VAL A 155 23.65 10.51 19.25
CA VAL A 155 25.12 10.49 19.16
C VAL A 155 25.50 11.42 18.03
N SER A 156 26.35 12.40 18.32
CA SER A 156 26.89 13.28 17.30
C SER A 156 27.63 12.48 16.22
N TYR A 157 27.73 13.04 15.02
CA TYR A 157 28.41 12.36 13.89
C TYR A 157 29.83 11.92 14.26
N GLU A 158 30.56 12.72 15.05
CA GLU A 158 31.93 12.44 15.48
C GLU A 158 32.02 11.27 16.48
N GLN A 159 30.91 10.92 17.15
CA GLN A 159 30.83 9.80 18.08
C GLN A 159 30.40 8.49 17.41
N ARG A 160 30.08 8.52 16.13
CA ARG A 160 29.73 7.31 15.37
C ARG A 160 31.03 6.62 14.95
N ASN A 161 31.36 5.52 15.62
CA ASN A 161 32.39 4.62 15.12
C ASN A 161 31.86 3.97 13.84
N ILE A 162 32.37 4.44 12.71
CA ILE A 162 32.16 3.81 11.42
C ILE A 162 33.45 3.02 11.18
N ASP A 163 33.43 1.74 11.55
CA ASP A 163 34.45 0.76 11.14
C ASP A 163 34.20 0.31 9.72
#